data_19ce0c41a9923344e3a602ef1e8bad2d
#
_entry.id   19ce0c41a9923344e3a602ef1e8bad2d
#
_cell.length_a   1.000
_cell.length_b   1.000
_cell.length_c   1.000
_cell.angle_alpha   90.00
_cell.angle_beta   90.00
_cell.angle_gamma   90.00
#
_symmetry.space_group_name_H-M   'P 1'
#
loop_
_entity.id
_entity.type
_entity.pdbx_description
1 polymer ?
#
loop_
_entity_poly.entity_id
_entity_poly.type
_entity_poly.pdbx_seq_one_letter_code
_entity_poly.pdbx_strand_id
1 'polypeptide(L)'
;MATPKLRILRWAVPAALLLVLALAHQVWLRAAGGFLVRGQDPFHADMIVALAGDDHGNRIIGAAQLVKEGYAPKVLVSGPECCYGHRDSDLAIALAIRRGYPAEWFVPFPIRSTSTAGEAREILPELGRRHVGRFIVVTSNYHTRRAGNIFGQLTPRERFRVVAAPDWAFQPDNWWRSREGQKQCFLEWTKTLANWAGL
;
A
#
# COMPACT_ATOMS: atom_id res chain seq x y z
N MET A 1 46.34 12.40 29.76
CA MET A 1 46.26 11.01 29.27
C MET A 1 45.02 10.36 29.86
N ALA A 2 44.06 9.95 29.05
CA ALA A 2 42.84 9.27 29.52
C ALA A 2 43.18 7.89 30.07
N THR A 3 42.71 7.57 31.28
CA THR A 3 42.98 6.29 31.96
C THR A 3 42.44 5.12 31.08
N PRO A 4 43.12 3.94 31.07
CA PRO A 4 42.71 2.79 30.24
C PRO A 4 41.28 2.37 30.49
N LYS A 5 40.75 2.58 31.70
CA LYS A 5 39.34 2.31 32.05
C LYS A 5 38.35 3.20 31.25
N LEU A 6 38.69 4.46 30.98
CA LEU A 6 37.84 5.37 30.19
C LEU A 6 37.81 5.00 28.71
N ARG A 7 38.92 4.46 28.18
CA ARG A 7 38.96 3.94 26.78
C ARG A 7 38.10 2.69 26.58
N ILE A 8 38.13 1.77 27.54
CA ILE A 8 37.31 0.55 27.52
C ILE A 8 35.84 0.93 27.60
N LEU A 9 35.44 1.83 28.50
CA LEU A 9 34.06 2.27 28.66
C LEU A 9 33.50 2.94 27.39
N ARG A 10 34.32 3.70 26.66
CA ARG A 10 33.89 4.35 25.40
C ARG A 10 33.45 3.36 24.31
N TRP A 11 34.00 2.14 24.32
CA TRP A 11 33.65 1.08 23.36
C TRP A 11 32.66 0.08 23.93
N ALA A 12 32.61 -0.10 25.23
CA ALA A 12 31.69 -1.04 25.91
C ALA A 12 30.21 -0.62 25.74
N VAL A 13 29.93 0.69 25.83
CA VAL A 13 28.55 1.21 25.67
C VAL A 13 28.00 0.98 24.24
N PRO A 14 28.70 1.39 23.16
CA PRO A 14 28.23 1.13 21.81
C PRO A 14 28.17 -0.38 21.49
N ALA A 15 29.12 -1.17 22.01
CA ALA A 15 29.10 -2.63 21.84
C ALA A 15 27.88 -3.27 22.53
N ALA A 16 27.58 -2.86 23.76
CA ALA A 16 26.38 -3.32 24.47
C ALA A 16 25.09 -2.89 23.75
N LEU A 17 25.02 -1.67 23.22
CA LEU A 17 23.88 -1.19 22.44
C LEU A 17 23.70 -2.01 21.17
N LEU A 18 24.78 -2.28 20.44
CA LEU A 18 24.72 -3.12 19.23
C LEU A 18 24.26 -4.54 19.56
N LEU A 19 24.71 -5.11 20.68
CA LEU A 19 24.29 -6.42 21.14
C LEU A 19 22.79 -6.43 21.47
N VAL A 20 22.29 -5.43 22.19
CA VAL A 20 20.86 -5.28 22.49
C VAL A 20 20.04 -5.12 21.20
N LEU A 21 20.48 -4.29 20.27
CA LEU A 21 19.83 -4.13 18.98
C LEU A 21 19.81 -5.43 18.15
N ALA A 22 20.92 -6.17 18.18
CA ALA A 22 21.02 -7.47 17.52
C ALA A 22 20.10 -8.51 18.16
N LEU A 23 20.01 -8.56 19.47
CA LEU A 23 19.11 -9.47 20.19
C LEU A 23 17.63 -9.08 20.02
N ALA A 24 17.34 -7.79 19.98
CA ALA A 24 15.99 -7.25 19.81
C ALA A 24 15.60 -7.06 18.32
N HIS A 25 16.39 -7.56 17.35
CA HIS A 25 16.15 -7.28 15.93
C HIS A 25 14.75 -7.62 15.46
N GLN A 26 14.14 -8.68 15.95
CA GLN A 26 12.77 -9.05 15.57
C GLN A 26 11.73 -8.01 16.01
N VAL A 27 11.95 -7.34 17.16
CA VAL A 27 11.02 -6.35 17.71
C VAL A 27 11.01 -5.10 16.82
N TRP A 28 12.17 -4.53 16.53
CA TRP A 28 12.22 -3.32 15.72
C TRP A 28 11.94 -3.60 14.24
N LEU A 29 12.26 -4.80 13.71
CA LEU A 29 11.87 -5.19 12.35
C LEU A 29 10.33 -5.32 12.23
N ARG A 30 9.67 -5.96 13.22
CA ARG A 30 8.20 -6.00 13.27
C ARG A 30 7.61 -4.60 13.37
N ALA A 31 8.16 -3.75 14.22
CA ALA A 31 7.72 -2.36 14.34
C ALA A 31 7.86 -1.60 13.02
N ALA A 32 8.97 -1.79 12.30
CA ALA A 32 9.20 -1.17 10.99
C ALA A 32 8.21 -1.66 9.93
N GLY A 33 7.94 -2.97 9.86
CA GLY A 33 6.94 -3.51 8.94
C GLY A 33 5.51 -3.11 9.32
N GLY A 34 5.17 -3.24 10.61
CA GLY A 34 3.84 -2.88 11.12
C GLY A 34 3.51 -1.39 10.97
N PHE A 35 4.52 -0.53 11.05
CA PHE A 35 4.35 0.90 10.82
C PHE A 35 3.79 1.20 9.42
N LEU A 36 4.18 0.47 8.39
CA LEU A 36 3.71 0.68 7.02
C LEU A 36 2.24 0.29 6.85
N VAL A 37 1.75 -0.64 7.67
CA VAL A 37 0.39 -1.17 7.58
C VAL A 37 -0.56 -0.34 8.43
N ARG A 38 -1.51 0.32 7.77
CA ARG A 38 -2.60 1.08 8.41
C ARG A 38 -3.91 0.87 7.65
N GLY A 39 -4.21 -0.41 7.37
CA GLY A 39 -5.50 -0.79 6.81
C GLY A 39 -6.64 -0.51 7.77
N GLN A 40 -7.81 -0.27 7.21
CA GLN A 40 -9.06 -0.01 7.92
C GLN A 40 -10.09 -1.07 7.52
N ASP A 41 -11.07 -1.31 8.39
CA ASP A 41 -12.22 -2.14 8.05
C ASP A 41 -13.06 -1.46 6.95
N PRO A 42 -13.61 -2.23 6.00
CA PRO A 42 -14.45 -1.68 4.95
C PRO A 42 -15.76 -1.14 5.53
N PHE A 43 -16.39 -0.25 4.78
CA PHE A 43 -17.74 0.27 5.05
C PHE A 43 -18.53 0.26 3.74
N HIS A 44 -19.87 0.31 3.80
CA HIS A 44 -20.67 0.41 2.58
C HIS A 44 -20.38 1.72 1.85
N ALA A 45 -20.00 1.61 0.59
CA ALA A 45 -19.55 2.70 -0.28
C ALA A 45 -20.24 2.64 -1.65
N ASP A 46 -20.16 3.74 -2.37
CA ASP A 46 -20.73 3.84 -3.72
C ASP A 46 -19.81 3.18 -4.76
N MET A 47 -18.50 3.12 -4.46
CA MET A 47 -17.48 2.55 -5.35
C MET A 47 -16.25 2.08 -4.59
N ILE A 48 -15.61 1.04 -5.10
CA ILE A 48 -14.26 0.63 -4.71
C ILE A 48 -13.28 1.16 -5.75
N VAL A 49 -12.09 1.55 -5.32
CA VAL A 49 -10.97 1.95 -6.17
C VAL A 49 -9.83 0.97 -5.93
N ALA A 50 -9.45 0.20 -6.95
CA ALA A 50 -8.24 -0.62 -6.92
C ALA A 50 -7.07 0.20 -7.47
N LEU A 51 -6.06 0.46 -6.63
CA LEU A 51 -4.87 1.21 -7.06
C LEU A 51 -3.93 0.37 -7.92
N ALA A 52 -3.28 1.02 -8.88
CA ALA A 52 -2.29 0.43 -9.76
C ALA A 52 -1.01 -0.03 -9.06
N GLY A 53 -0.17 -0.81 -9.77
CA GLY A 53 1.15 -1.23 -9.32
C GLY A 53 1.12 -2.48 -8.43
N ASP A 54 0.36 -3.48 -8.85
CA ASP A 54 0.29 -4.81 -8.23
C ASP A 54 0.47 -5.91 -9.28
N ASP A 55 1.68 -6.38 -9.43
CA ASP A 55 2.05 -7.39 -10.43
C ASP A 55 1.40 -8.78 -10.19
N HIS A 56 0.86 -9.02 -9.00
CA HIS A 56 0.28 -10.31 -8.60
C HIS A 56 -1.25 -10.31 -8.61
N GLY A 57 -1.88 -9.14 -8.71
CA GLY A 57 -3.34 -9.00 -8.74
C GLY A 57 -4.03 -9.13 -7.38
N ASN A 58 -3.29 -9.01 -6.28
CA ASN A 58 -3.87 -9.08 -4.93
C ASN A 58 -4.93 -7.97 -4.72
N ARG A 59 -4.64 -6.76 -5.23
CA ARG A 59 -5.52 -5.59 -5.08
C ARG A 59 -6.84 -5.77 -5.82
N ILE A 60 -6.78 -6.20 -7.08
CA ILE A 60 -8.00 -6.40 -7.87
C ILE A 60 -8.85 -7.55 -7.33
N ILE A 61 -8.22 -8.64 -6.88
CA ILE A 61 -8.94 -9.75 -6.26
C ILE A 61 -9.53 -9.34 -4.91
N GLY A 62 -8.80 -8.61 -4.08
CA GLY A 62 -9.33 -8.05 -2.83
C GLY A 62 -10.50 -7.09 -3.06
N ALA A 63 -10.40 -6.22 -4.08
CA ALA A 63 -11.48 -5.33 -4.46
C ALA A 63 -12.72 -6.09 -4.96
N ALA A 64 -12.54 -7.10 -5.80
CA ALA A 64 -13.62 -7.96 -6.28
C ALA A 64 -14.31 -8.73 -5.14
N GLN A 65 -13.55 -9.18 -4.15
CA GLN A 65 -14.11 -9.83 -2.97
C GLN A 65 -15.02 -8.89 -2.17
N LEU A 66 -14.63 -7.62 -2.01
CA LEU A 66 -15.47 -6.61 -1.34
C LEU A 66 -16.77 -6.31 -2.12
N VAL A 67 -16.75 -6.36 -3.47
CA VAL A 67 -17.98 -6.28 -4.28
C VAL A 67 -18.87 -7.49 -4.00
N LYS A 68 -18.29 -8.69 -4.00
CA LYS A 68 -19.00 -9.94 -3.70
C LYS A 68 -19.65 -9.93 -2.31
N GLU A 69 -19.00 -9.30 -1.34
CA GLU A 69 -19.49 -9.12 0.03
C GLU A 69 -20.51 -7.98 0.17
N GLY A 70 -20.78 -7.24 -0.92
CA GLY A 70 -21.82 -6.19 -0.97
C GLY A 70 -21.38 -4.83 -0.44
N TYR A 71 -20.07 -4.59 -0.24
CA TYR A 71 -19.60 -3.29 0.24
C TYR A 71 -19.73 -2.15 -0.78
N ALA A 72 -19.72 -2.47 -2.08
CA ALA A 72 -20.00 -1.53 -3.16
C ALA A 72 -20.39 -2.29 -4.44
N PRO A 73 -21.08 -1.66 -5.39
CA PRO A 73 -21.54 -2.33 -6.60
C PRO A 73 -20.45 -2.55 -7.66
N LYS A 74 -19.38 -1.72 -7.64
CA LYS A 74 -18.36 -1.71 -8.71
C LYS A 74 -16.97 -1.35 -8.20
N VAL A 75 -15.97 -1.71 -9.00
CA VAL A 75 -14.55 -1.35 -8.81
C VAL A 75 -14.10 -0.45 -9.95
N LEU A 76 -13.62 0.74 -9.63
CA LEU A 76 -12.82 1.58 -10.52
C LEU A 76 -11.37 1.07 -10.46
N VAL A 77 -10.87 0.57 -11.57
CA VAL A 77 -9.53 -0.03 -11.64
C VAL A 77 -8.59 0.96 -12.31
N SER A 78 -7.75 1.62 -11.52
CA SER A 78 -6.76 2.52 -12.07
C SER A 78 -5.58 1.74 -12.65
N GLY A 79 -5.01 2.26 -13.74
CA GLY A 79 -3.83 1.65 -14.33
C GLY A 79 -3.19 2.53 -15.39
N PRO A 80 -1.90 2.89 -15.22
CA PRO A 80 -1.12 3.54 -16.27
C PRO A 80 -0.80 2.55 -17.39
N GLU A 81 -0.27 3.07 -18.48
CA GLU A 81 0.40 2.25 -19.48
C GLU A 81 1.63 1.59 -18.86
N CYS A 82 1.77 0.27 -19.03
CA CYS A 82 2.83 -0.51 -18.37
C CYS A 82 3.78 -1.15 -19.38
N CYS A 83 3.39 -2.24 -20.01
CA CYS A 83 4.25 -3.09 -20.81
C CYS A 83 3.62 -3.43 -22.17
N TYR A 84 4.41 -3.36 -23.23
CA TYR A 84 4.00 -3.72 -24.59
C TYR A 84 2.67 -3.09 -25.04
N GLY A 85 2.40 -1.83 -24.65
CA GLY A 85 1.17 -1.11 -24.99
C GLY A 85 -0.08 -1.53 -24.20
N HIS A 86 0.06 -2.40 -23.21
CA HIS A 86 -1.02 -2.74 -22.27
C HIS A 86 -1.10 -1.73 -21.13
N ARG A 87 -2.25 -1.70 -20.46
CA ARG A 87 -2.46 -0.94 -19.23
C ARG A 87 -2.62 -1.87 -18.05
N ASP A 88 -2.10 -1.45 -16.89
CA ASP A 88 -2.26 -2.21 -15.64
C ASP A 88 -3.73 -2.52 -15.36
N SER A 89 -4.63 -1.56 -15.59
CA SER A 89 -6.08 -1.75 -15.40
C SER A 89 -6.63 -2.91 -16.23
N ASP A 90 -6.23 -3.01 -17.50
CA ASP A 90 -6.77 -4.02 -18.42
C ASP A 90 -6.27 -5.42 -18.03
N LEU A 91 -5.00 -5.52 -17.66
CA LEU A 91 -4.39 -6.77 -17.21
C LEU A 91 -4.99 -7.24 -15.87
N ALA A 92 -5.20 -6.30 -14.92
CA ALA A 92 -5.82 -6.59 -13.64
C ALA A 92 -7.27 -7.08 -13.81
N ILE A 93 -8.07 -6.41 -14.64
CA ILE A 93 -9.45 -6.81 -14.95
C ILE A 93 -9.48 -8.20 -15.61
N ALA A 94 -8.62 -8.44 -16.61
CA ALA A 94 -8.52 -9.74 -17.26
C ALA A 94 -8.16 -10.86 -16.27
N LEU A 95 -7.31 -10.59 -15.30
CA LEU A 95 -7.00 -11.52 -14.23
C LEU A 95 -8.23 -11.82 -13.36
N ALA A 96 -8.97 -10.80 -12.94
CA ALA A 96 -10.16 -10.98 -12.11
C ALA A 96 -11.24 -11.80 -12.84
N ILE A 97 -11.48 -11.52 -14.12
CA ILE A 97 -12.42 -12.29 -14.95
C ILE A 97 -11.99 -13.76 -15.05
N ARG A 98 -10.70 -14.04 -15.30
CA ARG A 98 -10.16 -15.41 -15.29
C ARG A 98 -10.33 -16.13 -13.95
N ARG A 99 -10.41 -15.39 -12.85
CA ARG A 99 -10.68 -15.91 -11.49
C ARG A 99 -12.17 -16.08 -11.20
N GLY A 100 -13.06 -15.83 -12.19
CA GLY A 100 -14.50 -16.05 -12.12
C GLY A 100 -15.30 -14.85 -11.59
N TYR A 101 -14.73 -13.67 -11.48
CA TYR A 101 -15.49 -12.47 -11.13
C TYR A 101 -16.17 -11.87 -12.37
N PRO A 102 -17.43 -11.37 -12.24
CA PRO A 102 -18.18 -10.80 -13.34
C PRO A 102 -17.49 -9.55 -13.94
N ALA A 103 -17.41 -9.48 -15.27
CA ALA A 103 -16.75 -8.37 -15.96
C ALA A 103 -17.42 -7.01 -15.68
N GLU A 104 -18.75 -7.01 -15.51
CA GLU A 104 -19.54 -5.82 -15.25
C GLU A 104 -19.26 -5.14 -13.90
N TRP A 105 -18.53 -5.80 -13.00
CA TRP A 105 -18.09 -5.21 -11.74
C TRP A 105 -16.94 -4.20 -11.92
N PHE A 106 -16.19 -4.29 -13.01
CA PHE A 106 -14.97 -3.54 -13.22
C PHE A 106 -15.15 -2.39 -14.21
N VAL A 107 -14.64 -1.23 -13.84
CA VAL A 107 -14.60 -0.04 -14.69
C VAL A 107 -13.13 0.32 -14.89
N PRO A 108 -12.56 0.13 -16.07
CA PRO A 108 -11.18 0.52 -16.33
C PRO A 108 -11.03 2.04 -16.26
N PHE A 109 -10.00 2.49 -15.60
CA PHE A 109 -9.66 3.90 -15.50
C PHE A 109 -8.19 4.13 -15.85
N PRO A 110 -7.90 4.42 -17.13
CA PRO A 110 -6.55 4.76 -17.56
C PRO A 110 -6.07 6.04 -16.91
N ILE A 111 -4.89 5.99 -16.30
CA ILE A 111 -4.20 7.14 -15.71
C ILE A 111 -2.87 7.38 -16.43
N ARG A 112 -2.33 8.58 -16.29
CA ARG A 112 -1.01 8.94 -16.82
C ARG A 112 0.07 8.93 -15.76
N SER A 113 -0.33 9.17 -14.53
CA SER A 113 0.61 9.24 -13.42
C SER A 113 1.10 7.85 -12.99
N THR A 114 2.39 7.77 -12.65
CA THR A 114 3.04 6.60 -12.05
C THR A 114 3.26 6.78 -10.54
N SER A 115 2.81 7.90 -9.97
CA SER A 115 2.90 8.17 -8.53
C SER A 115 1.54 8.09 -7.87
N THR A 116 1.48 7.61 -6.62
CA THR A 116 0.22 7.51 -5.86
C THR A 116 -0.47 8.87 -5.67
N ALA A 117 0.30 9.95 -5.53
CA ALA A 117 -0.27 11.29 -5.40
C ALA A 117 -0.89 11.76 -6.72
N GLY A 118 -0.25 11.49 -7.84
CA GLY A 118 -0.80 11.79 -9.17
C GLY A 118 -2.01 10.92 -9.49
N GLU A 119 -1.94 9.63 -9.19
CA GLU A 119 -3.06 8.68 -9.30
C GLU A 119 -4.30 9.18 -8.52
N ALA A 120 -4.12 9.60 -7.26
CA ALA A 120 -5.22 10.14 -6.47
C ALA A 120 -5.81 11.43 -7.06
N ARG A 121 -4.96 12.32 -7.63
CA ARG A 121 -5.43 13.55 -8.31
C ARG A 121 -6.20 13.27 -9.59
N GLU A 122 -5.95 12.16 -10.27
CA GLU A 122 -6.74 11.75 -11.45
C GLU A 122 -8.04 11.03 -11.03
N ILE A 123 -8.00 10.19 -9.98
CA ILE A 123 -9.14 9.42 -9.49
C ILE A 123 -10.22 10.31 -8.86
N LEU A 124 -9.85 11.25 -7.98
CA LEU A 124 -10.84 12.02 -7.22
C LEU A 124 -11.80 12.85 -8.08
N PRO A 125 -11.37 13.55 -9.16
CA PRO A 125 -12.29 14.19 -10.10
C PRO A 125 -13.21 13.20 -10.81
N GLU A 126 -12.72 12.00 -11.16
CA GLU A 126 -13.54 10.95 -11.79
C GLU A 126 -14.64 10.46 -10.84
N LEU A 127 -14.31 10.22 -9.57
CA LEU A 127 -15.31 9.89 -8.56
C LEU A 127 -16.35 11.00 -8.41
N GLY A 128 -15.92 12.27 -8.49
CA GLY A 128 -16.83 13.42 -8.51
C GLY A 128 -17.78 13.42 -9.71
N ARG A 129 -17.27 13.18 -10.92
CA ARG A 129 -18.11 13.06 -12.14
C ARG A 129 -19.14 11.94 -12.07
N ARG A 130 -18.81 10.87 -11.34
CA ARG A 130 -19.71 9.73 -11.09
C ARG A 130 -20.63 9.92 -9.89
N HIS A 131 -20.62 11.08 -9.24
CA HIS A 131 -21.41 11.39 -8.03
C HIS A 131 -21.15 10.41 -6.87
N VAL A 132 -19.91 9.87 -6.77
CA VAL A 132 -19.49 9.00 -5.68
C VAL A 132 -19.31 9.81 -4.40
N GLY A 133 -20.13 9.57 -3.40
CA GLY A 133 -20.05 10.21 -2.08
C GLY A 133 -18.99 9.56 -1.19
N ARG A 134 -19.03 8.22 -1.07
CA ARG A 134 -18.10 7.41 -0.27
C ARG A 134 -17.45 6.34 -1.13
N PHE A 135 -16.17 6.05 -0.87
CA PHE A 135 -15.42 5.05 -1.61
C PHE A 135 -14.42 4.29 -0.75
N ILE A 136 -14.05 3.10 -1.19
CA ILE A 136 -13.01 2.28 -0.59
C ILE A 136 -11.80 2.28 -1.51
N VAL A 137 -10.62 2.57 -0.96
CA VAL A 137 -9.33 2.43 -1.67
C VAL A 137 -8.74 1.08 -1.29
N VAL A 138 -8.54 0.20 -2.25
CA VAL A 138 -7.88 -1.10 -2.06
C VAL A 138 -6.45 -1.02 -2.56
N THR A 139 -5.52 -1.37 -1.70
CA THR A 139 -4.09 -1.40 -2.01
C THR A 139 -3.36 -2.48 -1.19
N SER A 140 -2.10 -2.77 -1.53
CA SER A 140 -1.29 -3.73 -0.76
C SER A 140 -1.13 -3.28 0.69
N ASN A 141 -1.06 -4.22 1.62
CA ASN A 141 -1.02 -3.94 3.06
C ASN A 141 0.10 -2.95 3.44
N TYR A 142 1.35 -3.14 2.94
CA TYR A 142 2.48 -2.26 3.20
C TYR A 142 2.30 -0.83 2.68
N HIS A 143 1.41 -0.63 1.72
CA HIS A 143 1.14 0.67 1.11
C HIS A 143 0.00 1.45 1.77
N THR A 144 -0.77 0.83 2.66
CA THR A 144 -2.01 1.42 3.21
C THR A 144 -1.79 2.73 3.96
N ARG A 145 -0.69 2.85 4.73
CA ARG A 145 -0.36 4.09 5.44
C ARG A 145 -0.12 5.26 4.49
N ARG A 146 0.72 5.07 3.48
CA ARG A 146 1.07 6.13 2.53
C ARG A 146 -0.13 6.51 1.66
N ALA A 147 -0.89 5.54 1.16
CA ALA A 147 -2.13 5.80 0.44
C ALA A 147 -3.13 6.60 1.29
N GLY A 148 -3.36 6.18 2.54
CA GLY A 148 -4.26 6.89 3.45
C GLY A 148 -3.83 8.33 3.77
N ASN A 149 -2.53 8.59 3.86
CA ASN A 149 -2.01 9.95 4.03
C ASN A 149 -2.22 10.79 2.78
N ILE A 150 -1.91 10.28 1.59
CA ILE A 150 -2.07 10.98 0.32
C ILE A 150 -3.54 11.30 0.05
N PHE A 151 -4.44 10.33 0.12
CA PHE A 151 -5.87 10.59 -0.07
C PHE A 151 -6.42 11.54 0.99
N GLY A 152 -5.99 11.42 2.25
CA GLY A 152 -6.42 12.30 3.34
C GLY A 152 -5.93 13.74 3.26
N GLN A 153 -4.94 14.05 2.40
CA GLN A 153 -4.55 15.42 2.07
C GLN A 153 -5.45 16.04 0.96
N LEU A 154 -6.10 15.19 0.16
CA LEU A 154 -6.84 15.60 -1.03
C LEU A 154 -8.36 15.53 -0.86
N THR A 155 -8.85 14.76 0.10
CA THR A 155 -10.30 14.60 0.36
C THR A 155 -10.57 14.34 1.84
N PRO A 156 -11.75 14.73 2.36
CA PRO A 156 -12.13 14.46 3.75
C PRO A 156 -12.05 12.95 4.08
N ARG A 157 -11.53 12.64 5.27
CA ARG A 157 -11.27 11.25 5.69
C ARG A 157 -12.55 10.42 5.91
N GLU A 158 -13.66 11.06 6.19
CA GLU A 158 -14.98 10.42 6.32
C GLU A 158 -15.53 9.87 5.00
N ARG A 159 -15.02 10.36 3.87
CA ARG A 159 -15.43 9.92 2.53
C ARG A 159 -14.80 8.61 2.09
N PHE A 160 -13.69 8.18 2.72
CA PHE A 160 -12.99 6.99 2.26
C PHE A 160 -12.46 6.10 3.39
N ARG A 161 -12.20 4.85 3.06
CA ARG A 161 -11.41 3.90 3.84
C ARG A 161 -10.33 3.29 2.96
N VAL A 162 -9.17 3.03 3.56
CA VAL A 162 -8.10 2.30 2.89
C VAL A 162 -8.11 0.88 3.41
N VAL A 163 -8.47 -0.06 2.55
CA VAL A 163 -8.55 -1.48 2.88
C VAL A 163 -7.32 -2.20 2.31
N ALA A 164 -6.69 -3.00 3.14
CA ALA A 164 -5.53 -3.78 2.76
C ALA A 164 -5.96 -5.00 1.93
N ALA A 165 -5.46 -5.13 0.72
CA ALA A 165 -5.47 -6.41 0.03
C ALA A 165 -4.44 -7.35 0.69
N PRO A 166 -4.78 -8.63 0.91
CA PRO A 166 -3.82 -9.61 1.39
C PRO A 166 -2.62 -9.69 0.46
N ASP A 167 -1.42 -9.60 1.01
CA ASP A 167 -0.18 -9.72 0.24
C ASP A 167 0.66 -10.85 0.83
N TRP A 168 0.96 -11.86 0.00
CA TRP A 168 1.76 -13.02 0.43
C TRP A 168 3.25 -12.70 0.52
N ALA A 169 3.72 -11.70 -0.24
CA ALA A 169 5.13 -11.33 -0.31
C ALA A 169 5.56 -10.47 0.88
N PHE A 170 4.63 -9.71 1.47
CA PHE A 170 4.90 -8.85 2.61
C PHE A 170 4.00 -9.17 3.80
N GLN A 171 4.61 -9.73 4.83
CA GLN A 171 3.98 -9.94 6.13
C GLN A 171 4.70 -9.07 7.18
N PRO A 172 4.03 -8.17 7.89
CA PRO A 172 4.66 -7.23 8.83
C PRO A 172 5.55 -7.90 9.87
N ASP A 173 5.20 -9.13 10.28
CA ASP A 173 5.88 -9.88 11.34
C ASP A 173 7.10 -10.67 10.87
N ASN A 174 7.35 -10.76 9.56
CA ASN A 174 8.43 -11.58 9.01
C ASN A 174 8.98 -11.13 7.65
N TRP A 175 8.67 -9.90 7.20
CA TRP A 175 9.07 -9.36 5.90
C TRP A 175 10.58 -9.50 5.62
N TRP A 176 11.41 -9.45 6.66
CA TRP A 176 12.88 -9.58 6.53
C TRP A 176 13.36 -10.98 6.18
N ARG A 177 12.50 -12.00 6.23
CA ARG A 177 12.84 -13.40 5.91
C ARG A 177 12.77 -13.73 4.42
N SER A 178 12.18 -12.85 3.61
CA SER A 178 12.10 -13.04 2.15
C SER A 178 12.71 -11.85 1.43
N ARG A 179 13.34 -12.14 0.27
CA ARG A 179 13.91 -11.09 -0.58
C ARG A 179 12.84 -10.09 -1.06
N GLU A 180 11.66 -10.59 -1.41
CA GLU A 180 10.57 -9.74 -1.88
C GLU A 180 10.02 -8.86 -0.74
N GLY A 181 9.82 -9.41 0.44
CA GLY A 181 9.44 -8.62 1.61
C GLY A 181 10.45 -7.53 1.97
N GLN A 182 11.76 -7.83 1.91
CA GLN A 182 12.82 -6.84 2.11
C GLN A 182 12.75 -5.72 1.07
N LYS A 183 12.60 -6.06 -0.21
CA LYS A 183 12.45 -5.10 -1.31
C LYS A 183 11.23 -4.21 -1.11
N GLN A 184 10.06 -4.78 -0.81
CA GLN A 184 8.83 -4.03 -0.59
C GLN A 184 8.96 -3.10 0.63
N CYS A 185 9.50 -3.58 1.74
CA CYS A 185 9.71 -2.77 2.93
C CYS A 185 10.63 -1.58 2.66
N PHE A 186 11.78 -1.82 2.04
CA PHE A 186 12.75 -0.77 1.72
C PHE A 186 12.17 0.28 0.78
N LEU A 187 11.54 -0.14 -0.32
CA LEU A 187 10.93 0.77 -1.29
C LEU A 187 9.81 1.59 -0.68
N GLU A 188 8.95 0.98 0.14
CA GLU A 188 7.84 1.69 0.73
C GLU A 188 8.29 2.68 1.82
N TRP A 189 9.31 2.34 2.63
CA TRP A 189 9.93 3.29 3.54
C TRP A 189 10.54 4.48 2.80
N THR A 190 11.29 4.23 1.73
CA THR A 190 11.88 5.30 0.91
C THR A 190 10.81 6.25 0.37
N LYS A 191 9.74 5.70 -0.22
CA LYS A 191 8.60 6.48 -0.73
C LYS A 191 7.84 7.22 0.39
N THR A 192 7.73 6.62 1.57
CA THR A 192 7.07 7.25 2.73
C THR A 192 7.87 8.44 3.24
N LEU A 193 9.19 8.28 3.38
CA LEU A 193 10.08 9.37 3.78
C LEU A 193 10.11 10.50 2.75
N ALA A 194 10.19 10.18 1.45
CA ALA A 194 10.10 11.17 0.38
C ALA A 194 8.78 11.95 0.43
N ASN A 195 7.65 11.26 0.62
CA ASN A 195 6.35 11.91 0.77
C ASN A 195 6.28 12.85 1.99
N TRP A 196 6.91 12.51 3.12
CA TRP A 196 7.01 13.41 4.28
C TRP A 196 7.90 14.63 4.02
N ALA A 197 8.91 14.49 3.18
CA ALA A 197 9.77 15.59 2.75
C ALA A 197 9.14 16.46 1.65
N GLY A 198 7.92 16.13 1.19
CA GLY A 198 7.24 16.87 0.12
C GLY A 198 7.76 16.58 -1.30
N LEU A 199 8.49 15.46 -1.47
CA LEU A 199 9.07 15.00 -2.74
C LEU A 199 8.15 14.00 -3.45
#